data_7c7578c49a9536cadb9458b0c80701b7
#
_entry.id   7c7578c49a9536cadb9458b0c80701b7
#
_cell.length_a   1.000
_cell.length_b   1.000
_cell.length_c   1.000
_cell.angle_alpha   90.00
_cell.angle_beta   90.00
_cell.angle_gamma   90.00
#
_symmetry.space_group_name_H-M   'P 1'
#
loop_
_entity.id
_entity.type
_entity.pdbx_description
1 polymer ?
#
loop_
_entity_poly.entity_id
_entity_poly.type
_entity_poly.pdbx_seq_one_letter_code
_entity_poly.pdbx_strand_id
1 'polypeptide(L)'
;MKSNKIKLFILTHIKMLQKVKSTFFTGRVFSYLDDKQILKLVRHNKRLQQAINISINNYINFKGSYIIYESKGKGKEYYHNGILLYEGEFLNCEKSGKGKEYHGSGLVSFEGEFLNGKRNGKGKEYYPNGKLLYEGEYLNGKRNGKGKHFYIDGKIRYEREYLNGKKLSETKYINLIM
;
A
#
# COMPACT_ATOMS: atom_id res chain seq x y z
N MET A 1 -8.81 -16.30 28.07
CA MET A 1 -8.05 -15.56 29.12
C MET A 1 -6.51 -15.57 28.94
N LYS A 2 -5.88 -16.64 28.46
CA LYS A 2 -4.40 -16.69 28.23
C LYS A 2 -3.89 -15.71 27.16
N SER A 3 -4.65 -15.46 26.09
CA SER A 3 -4.24 -14.57 24.97
C SER A 3 -4.05 -13.10 25.36
N ASN A 4 -4.86 -12.55 26.26
CA ASN A 4 -4.76 -11.15 26.68
C ASN A 4 -3.60 -10.88 27.65
N LYS A 5 -3.24 -11.85 28.48
CA LYS A 5 -2.06 -11.73 29.35
C LYS A 5 -0.76 -11.75 28.55
N ILE A 6 -0.69 -12.57 27.50
CA ILE A 6 0.46 -12.61 26.60
C ILE A 6 0.56 -11.29 25.80
N LYS A 7 -0.56 -10.73 25.32
CA LYS A 7 -0.57 -9.40 24.64
C LYS A 7 -0.07 -8.28 25.55
N LEU A 8 -0.50 -8.25 26.80
CA LEU A 8 -0.10 -7.21 27.75
C LEU A 8 1.39 -7.39 28.14
N PHE A 9 1.85 -8.62 28.33
CA PHE A 9 3.25 -8.95 28.59
C PHE A 9 4.14 -8.51 27.41
N ILE A 10 3.73 -8.78 26.20
CA ILE A 10 4.45 -8.37 24.97
C ILE A 10 4.51 -6.85 24.84
N LEU A 11 3.38 -6.14 25.07
CA LEU A 11 3.33 -4.65 24.99
C LEU A 11 4.20 -3.97 26.05
N THR A 12 4.28 -4.49 27.25
CA THR A 12 5.18 -3.98 28.30
C THR A 12 6.64 -4.26 27.98
N HIS A 13 6.96 -5.42 27.42
CA HIS A 13 8.32 -5.77 27.05
C HIS A 13 8.81 -5.10 25.77
N ILE A 14 7.91 -4.71 24.86
CA ILE A 14 8.25 -3.89 23.68
C ILE A 14 8.83 -2.53 24.09
N LYS A 15 8.26 -1.87 25.10
CA LYS A 15 8.82 -0.63 25.66
C LYS A 15 10.21 -0.84 26.27
N MET A 16 10.47 -2.02 26.83
CA MET A 16 11.81 -2.39 27.31
C MET A 16 12.75 -2.76 26.15
N LEU A 17 12.28 -3.49 25.14
CA LEU A 17 13.05 -3.87 23.95
C LEU A 17 13.54 -2.68 23.14
N GLN A 18 12.83 -1.53 23.18
CA GLN A 18 13.30 -0.27 22.58
C GLN A 18 14.63 0.22 23.15
N LYS A 19 15.00 -0.23 24.34
CA LYS A 19 16.27 0.09 25.03
C LYS A 19 17.35 -0.98 24.85
N VAL A 20 17.01 -2.17 24.36
CA VAL A 20 17.95 -3.30 24.25
C VAL A 20 18.65 -3.26 22.90
N LYS A 21 19.97 -3.04 22.92
CA LYS A 21 20.84 -3.03 21.72
C LYS A 21 21.24 -4.43 21.23
N SER A 22 20.78 -5.50 21.86
CA SER A 22 21.21 -6.86 21.55
C SER A 22 20.30 -7.56 20.54
N THR A 23 20.85 -7.88 19.37
CA THR A 23 20.20 -8.68 18.32
C THR A 23 19.84 -10.09 18.76
N PHE A 24 20.63 -10.68 19.68
CA PHE A 24 20.41 -12.00 20.26
C PHE A 24 19.11 -12.06 21.08
N PHE A 25 18.87 -11.05 21.91
CA PHE A 25 17.66 -11.00 22.75
C PHE A 25 16.39 -10.79 21.91
N THR A 26 16.52 -9.96 20.87
CA THR A 26 15.41 -9.71 19.92
C THR A 26 15.02 -10.99 19.19
N GLY A 27 16.00 -11.76 18.68
CA GLY A 27 15.76 -13.03 18.00
C GLY A 27 15.05 -14.07 18.91
N ARG A 28 15.44 -14.13 20.20
CA ARG A 28 14.82 -15.07 21.15
C ARG A 28 13.39 -14.71 21.54
N VAL A 29 13.06 -13.41 21.63
CA VAL A 29 11.67 -12.97 21.87
C VAL A 29 10.78 -13.28 20.66
N PHE A 30 11.30 -13.11 19.45
CA PHE A 30 10.54 -13.40 18.23
C PHE A 30 10.30 -14.90 18.02
N SER A 31 11.13 -15.78 18.55
CA SER A 31 10.90 -17.24 18.45
C SER A 31 9.65 -17.73 19.21
N TYR A 32 9.06 -16.89 20.09
CA TYR A 32 7.83 -17.19 20.81
C TYR A 32 6.57 -16.58 20.18
N LEU A 33 6.71 -15.84 19.09
CA LEU A 33 5.61 -15.18 18.41
C LEU A 33 5.32 -15.89 17.08
N ASP A 34 4.04 -15.98 16.73
CA ASP A 34 3.68 -16.38 15.38
C ASP A 34 4.00 -15.26 14.37
N ASP A 35 4.08 -15.63 13.09
CA ASP A 35 4.45 -14.72 12.01
C ASP A 35 3.56 -13.49 11.90
N LYS A 36 2.26 -13.59 12.23
CA LYS A 36 1.32 -12.46 12.24
C LYS A 36 1.61 -11.49 13.38
N GLN A 37 2.01 -12.01 14.53
CA GLN A 37 2.36 -11.21 15.71
C GLN A 37 3.68 -10.47 15.47
N ILE A 38 4.69 -11.14 14.93
CA ILE A 38 5.98 -10.54 14.56
C ILE A 38 5.76 -9.42 13.54
N LEU A 39 5.00 -9.69 12.48
CA LEU A 39 4.67 -8.69 11.45
C LEU A 39 4.00 -7.46 12.01
N LYS A 40 3.05 -7.63 12.92
CA LYS A 40 2.34 -6.54 13.57
C LYS A 40 3.28 -5.67 14.40
N LEU A 41 4.30 -6.28 15.02
CA LEU A 41 5.31 -5.59 15.81
C LEU A 41 6.33 -4.83 14.94
N VAL A 42 6.81 -5.50 13.91
CA VAL A 42 7.82 -4.94 12.98
C VAL A 42 7.21 -3.78 12.16
N ARG A 43 5.95 -3.91 11.75
CA ARG A 43 5.23 -2.86 11.01
C ARG A 43 5.20 -1.51 11.74
N HIS A 44 5.17 -1.50 13.05
CA HIS A 44 4.96 -0.29 13.85
C HIS A 44 6.24 0.33 14.40
N ASN A 45 7.43 -0.24 14.14
CA ASN A 45 8.65 0.22 14.77
C ASN A 45 9.86 0.25 13.83
N LYS A 46 10.21 1.47 13.37
CA LYS A 46 11.36 1.71 12.47
C LYS A 46 12.70 1.21 13.05
N ARG A 47 12.89 1.33 14.37
CA ARG A 47 14.12 0.84 15.03
C ARG A 47 14.16 -0.69 15.07
N LEU A 48 12.98 -1.31 15.27
CA LEU A 48 12.84 -2.76 15.23
C LEU A 48 13.09 -3.28 13.81
N GLN A 49 12.58 -2.60 12.78
CA GLN A 49 12.85 -2.92 11.37
C GLN A 49 14.35 -2.87 11.08
N GLN A 50 15.07 -1.87 11.58
CA GLN A 50 16.51 -1.75 11.42
C GLN A 50 17.31 -2.82 12.22
N ALA A 51 16.87 -3.14 13.43
CA ALA A 51 17.52 -4.14 14.28
C ALA A 51 17.32 -5.58 13.77
N ILE A 52 16.21 -5.84 13.05
CA ILE A 52 15.84 -7.16 12.51
C ILE A 52 16.33 -7.33 11.07
N ASN A 53 17.00 -6.36 10.50
CA ASN A 53 17.35 -6.33 9.07
C ASN A 53 18.08 -7.60 8.56
N ILE A 54 18.70 -8.36 9.44
CA ILE A 54 19.33 -9.66 9.13
C ILE A 54 18.27 -10.78 9.01
N SER A 55 17.13 -10.68 9.69
CA SER A 55 16.03 -11.67 9.65
C SER A 55 14.87 -11.25 8.75
N ILE A 56 14.81 -9.99 8.33
CA ILE A 56 13.75 -9.45 7.46
C ILE A 56 13.75 -10.14 6.09
N ASN A 57 14.90 -10.52 5.55
CA ASN A 57 14.95 -11.23 4.27
C ASN A 57 14.14 -12.52 4.26
N ASN A 58 14.11 -13.27 5.37
CA ASN A 58 13.26 -14.46 5.50
C ASN A 58 11.78 -14.09 5.62
N TYR A 59 11.50 -12.93 6.23
CA TYR A 59 10.13 -12.42 6.42
C TYR A 59 9.55 -11.80 5.15
N ILE A 60 10.37 -11.11 4.38
CA ILE A 60 10.08 -10.55 3.07
C ILE A 60 9.67 -11.66 2.10
N ASN A 61 10.39 -12.78 2.11
CA ASN A 61 10.07 -13.96 1.28
C ASN A 61 8.69 -14.56 1.61
N PHE A 62 8.19 -14.39 2.83
CA PHE A 62 6.89 -14.92 3.24
C PHE A 62 5.70 -14.02 2.85
N LYS A 63 5.87 -12.71 2.79
CA LYS A 63 4.79 -11.73 2.50
C LYS A 63 4.85 -11.12 1.09
N GLY A 64 5.92 -11.31 0.37
CA GLY A 64 6.09 -10.79 -0.98
C GLY A 64 6.37 -9.28 -1.06
N SER A 65 6.22 -8.49 0.02
CA SER A 65 6.52 -7.04 0.01
C SER A 65 7.01 -6.50 1.36
N TYR A 66 7.76 -5.39 1.31
CA TYR A 66 8.25 -4.66 2.48
C TYR A 66 8.13 -3.15 2.29
N ILE A 67 8.05 -2.40 3.40
CA ILE A 67 7.92 -0.94 3.38
C ILE A 67 9.15 -0.29 3.98
N ILE A 68 9.72 0.68 3.27
CA ILE A 68 10.76 1.60 3.77
C ILE A 68 10.09 2.94 4.07
N TYR A 69 10.07 3.33 5.34
CA TYR A 69 9.58 4.64 5.75
C TYR A 69 10.67 5.70 5.60
N GLU A 70 10.36 6.82 4.97
CA GLU A 70 11.29 7.95 4.78
C GLU A 70 11.13 8.96 5.91
N SER A 71 10.03 9.71 5.94
CA SER A 71 9.75 10.74 6.96
C SER A 71 8.27 11.09 7.02
N LYS A 72 7.81 11.58 8.17
CA LYS A 72 6.45 12.15 8.36
C LYS A 72 5.32 11.33 7.74
N GLY A 73 5.34 10.00 7.92
CA GLY A 73 4.30 9.12 7.39
C GLY A 73 4.42 8.80 5.91
N LYS A 74 5.47 9.24 5.22
CA LYS A 74 5.77 8.84 3.84
C LYS A 74 6.68 7.63 3.78
N GLY A 75 6.54 6.83 2.73
CA GLY A 75 7.37 5.64 2.53
C GLY A 75 7.18 5.02 1.15
N LYS A 76 7.94 3.96 0.92
CA LYS A 76 7.92 3.16 -0.31
C LYS A 76 7.73 1.70 0.03
N GLU A 77 6.82 1.06 -0.69
CA GLU A 77 6.57 -0.38 -0.62
C GLU A 77 7.23 -1.05 -1.83
N TYR A 78 7.97 -2.11 -1.57
CA TYR A 78 8.68 -2.89 -2.60
C TYR A 78 8.27 -4.34 -2.54
N TYR A 79 8.28 -5.03 -3.68
CA TYR A 79 8.33 -6.49 -3.71
C TYR A 79 9.64 -7.00 -3.08
N HIS A 80 9.65 -8.29 -2.69
CA HIS A 80 10.86 -8.93 -2.15
C HIS A 80 12.08 -8.87 -3.10
N ASN A 81 11.83 -8.76 -4.42
CA ASN A 81 12.87 -8.63 -5.44
C ASN A 81 13.31 -7.17 -5.69
N GLY A 82 12.85 -6.21 -4.86
CA GLY A 82 13.23 -4.81 -4.95
C GLY A 82 12.43 -3.96 -5.95
N ILE A 83 11.43 -4.53 -6.63
CA ILE A 83 10.56 -3.77 -7.52
C ILE A 83 9.65 -2.87 -6.69
N LEU A 84 9.63 -1.57 -6.99
CA LEU A 84 8.76 -0.59 -6.33
C LEU A 84 7.30 -0.88 -6.66
N LEU A 85 6.46 -1.00 -5.63
CA LEU A 85 5.02 -1.22 -5.73
C LEU A 85 4.21 0.04 -5.51
N TYR A 86 4.64 0.84 -4.51
CA TYR A 86 3.92 2.02 -4.07
C TYR A 86 4.88 3.02 -3.44
N GLU A 87 4.64 4.29 -3.67
CA GLU A 87 5.22 5.38 -2.90
C GLU A 87 4.13 6.38 -2.51
N GLY A 88 4.17 6.88 -1.29
CA GLY A 88 3.17 7.82 -0.80
C GLY A 88 3.06 7.88 0.70
N GLU A 89 1.90 8.33 1.14
CA GLU A 89 1.58 8.47 2.55
C GLU A 89 1.09 7.14 3.14
N PHE A 90 1.46 6.91 4.41
CA PHE A 90 1.03 5.76 5.20
C PHE A 90 0.52 6.22 6.55
N LEU A 91 -0.58 5.62 6.98
CA LEU A 91 -1.12 5.75 8.33
C LEU A 91 -1.33 4.35 8.90
N ASN A 92 -0.79 4.08 10.09
CA ASN A 92 -0.87 2.75 10.73
C ASN A 92 -0.41 1.61 9.81
N CYS A 93 0.65 1.85 9.03
CA CYS A 93 1.22 0.91 8.04
C CYS A 93 0.29 0.54 6.87
N GLU A 94 -0.76 1.31 6.65
CA GLU A 94 -1.63 1.19 5.50
C GLU A 94 -1.48 2.42 4.58
N LYS A 95 -1.61 2.22 3.27
CA LYS A 95 -1.62 3.32 2.30
C LYS A 95 -2.73 4.31 2.69
N SER A 96 -2.39 5.59 2.80
CA SER A 96 -3.31 6.65 3.20
C SER A 96 -2.90 7.95 2.52
N GLY A 97 -3.84 8.91 2.36
CA GLY A 97 -3.52 10.17 1.70
C GLY A 97 -3.13 9.99 0.24
N LYS A 98 -2.18 10.77 -0.26
CA LYS A 98 -1.75 10.74 -1.66
C LYS A 98 -0.63 9.72 -1.90
N GLY A 99 -0.71 9.02 -3.03
CA GLY A 99 0.33 8.07 -3.40
C GLY A 99 0.24 7.57 -4.85
N LYS A 100 1.26 6.80 -5.24
CA LYS A 100 1.40 6.19 -6.55
C LYS A 100 1.66 4.70 -6.44
N GLU A 101 0.97 3.93 -7.25
CA GLU A 101 1.25 2.51 -7.46
C GLU A 101 1.98 2.33 -8.80
N TYR A 102 2.78 1.28 -8.90
CA TYR A 102 3.64 1.03 -10.05
C TYR A 102 3.34 -0.31 -10.70
N HIS A 103 3.49 -0.37 -12.01
CA HIS A 103 3.61 -1.62 -12.77
C HIS A 103 4.96 -2.29 -12.48
N GLY A 104 5.07 -3.58 -12.73
CA GLY A 104 6.36 -4.29 -12.63
C GLY A 104 7.46 -3.74 -13.55
N SER A 105 7.10 -2.95 -14.56
CA SER A 105 8.01 -2.20 -15.45
C SER A 105 8.59 -0.93 -14.80
N GLY A 106 8.13 -0.54 -13.59
CA GLY A 106 8.53 0.70 -12.93
C GLY A 106 7.74 1.95 -13.37
N LEU A 107 6.84 1.83 -14.34
CA LEU A 107 5.94 2.93 -14.72
C LEU A 107 4.75 3.03 -13.77
N VAL A 108 4.24 4.23 -13.55
CA VAL A 108 3.07 4.47 -12.70
C VAL A 108 1.86 3.71 -13.27
N SER A 109 1.18 2.96 -12.43
CA SER A 109 -0.07 2.26 -12.75
C SER A 109 -1.30 3.00 -12.23
N PHE A 110 -1.14 3.67 -11.08
CA PHE A 110 -2.18 4.48 -10.46
C PHE A 110 -1.55 5.63 -9.68
N GLU A 111 -2.19 6.79 -9.72
CA GLU A 111 -1.86 7.94 -8.88
C GLU A 111 -3.16 8.52 -8.32
N GLY A 112 -3.22 8.75 -7.00
CA GLY A 112 -4.45 9.27 -6.39
C GLY A 112 -4.47 9.19 -4.89
N GLU A 113 -5.68 9.17 -4.35
CA GLU A 113 -5.95 9.15 -2.92
C GLU A 113 -6.19 7.73 -2.42
N PHE A 114 -5.77 7.48 -1.19
CA PHE A 114 -5.88 6.19 -0.51
C PHE A 114 -6.47 6.36 0.88
N LEU A 115 -7.23 5.37 1.32
CA LEU A 115 -7.75 5.26 2.68
C LEU A 115 -7.75 3.79 3.10
N ASN A 116 -7.15 3.48 4.26
CA ASN A 116 -7.08 2.13 4.82
C ASN A 116 -6.57 1.10 3.80
N GLY A 117 -5.45 1.43 3.12
CA GLY A 117 -4.80 0.56 2.13
C GLY A 117 -5.49 0.47 0.77
N LYS A 118 -6.61 1.18 0.54
CA LYS A 118 -7.41 1.10 -0.69
C LYS A 118 -7.47 2.44 -1.40
N ARG A 119 -7.56 2.42 -2.73
CA ARG A 119 -7.84 3.62 -3.54
C ARG A 119 -9.17 4.21 -3.09
N ASN A 120 -9.19 5.51 -2.76
CA ASN A 120 -10.38 6.20 -2.25
C ASN A 120 -10.28 7.69 -2.53
N GLY A 121 -11.33 8.32 -3.06
CA GLY A 121 -11.28 9.69 -3.55
C GLY A 121 -10.92 9.77 -5.03
N LYS A 122 -10.20 10.80 -5.46
CA LYS A 122 -9.83 11.01 -6.87
C LYS A 122 -8.57 10.25 -7.24
N GLY A 123 -8.52 9.72 -8.48
CA GLY A 123 -7.33 9.03 -8.97
C GLY A 123 -7.29 8.85 -10.48
N LYS A 124 -6.10 8.49 -10.95
CA LYS A 124 -5.76 8.25 -12.35
C LYS A 124 -5.12 6.87 -12.48
N GLU A 125 -5.58 6.10 -13.45
CA GLU A 125 -4.96 4.84 -13.85
C GLU A 125 -4.21 5.04 -15.16
N TYR A 126 -3.12 4.31 -15.32
CA TYR A 126 -2.28 4.39 -16.50
C TYR A 126 -2.10 3.02 -17.16
N TYR A 127 -2.00 3.03 -18.47
CA TYR A 127 -1.57 1.88 -19.24
C TYR A 127 -0.11 1.48 -18.88
N PRO A 128 0.32 0.24 -19.15
CA PRO A 128 1.72 -0.18 -18.92
C PRO A 128 2.76 0.64 -19.70
N ASN A 129 2.36 1.39 -20.72
CA ASN A 129 3.21 2.31 -21.46
C ASN A 129 3.23 3.74 -20.88
N GLY A 130 2.60 3.96 -19.72
CA GLY A 130 2.55 5.25 -19.02
C GLY A 130 1.49 6.23 -19.51
N LYS A 131 0.71 5.89 -20.55
CA LYS A 131 -0.37 6.77 -21.02
C LYS A 131 -1.61 6.66 -20.11
N LEU A 132 -2.35 7.75 -19.97
CA LEU A 132 -3.57 7.80 -19.14
C LEU A 132 -4.64 6.86 -19.70
N LEU A 133 -5.16 5.99 -18.83
CA LEU A 133 -6.23 5.04 -19.11
C LEU A 133 -7.59 5.51 -18.58
N TYR A 134 -7.58 6.01 -17.34
CA TYR A 134 -8.80 6.38 -16.62
C TYR A 134 -8.50 7.50 -15.63
N GLU A 135 -9.43 8.41 -15.48
CA GLU A 135 -9.46 9.44 -14.44
C GLU A 135 -10.86 9.50 -13.84
N GLY A 136 -10.97 9.45 -12.51
CA GLY A 136 -12.25 9.47 -11.85
C GLY A 136 -12.19 9.26 -10.36
N GLU A 137 -13.35 8.89 -9.79
CA GLU A 137 -13.53 8.69 -8.36
C GLU A 137 -13.46 7.22 -7.99
N TYR A 138 -13.02 6.96 -6.75
CA TYR A 138 -12.84 5.64 -6.16
C TYR A 138 -13.45 5.59 -4.77
N LEU A 139 -14.03 4.45 -4.43
CA LEU A 139 -14.51 4.12 -3.10
C LEU A 139 -14.11 2.69 -2.75
N ASN A 140 -13.40 2.50 -1.64
CA ASN A 140 -12.95 1.19 -1.15
C ASN A 140 -12.25 0.33 -2.22
N GLY A 141 -11.36 0.94 -3.03
CA GLY A 141 -10.58 0.28 -4.07
C GLY A 141 -11.30 0.08 -5.41
N LYS A 142 -12.55 0.50 -5.52
CA LYS A 142 -13.36 0.36 -6.74
C LYS A 142 -13.68 1.71 -7.34
N ARG A 143 -13.79 1.78 -8.67
CA ARG A 143 -14.29 2.97 -9.36
C ARG A 143 -15.69 3.26 -8.87
N ASN A 144 -15.97 4.52 -8.49
CA ASN A 144 -17.24 4.96 -7.96
C ASN A 144 -17.46 6.43 -8.32
N GLY A 145 -18.70 6.85 -8.64
CA GLY A 145 -18.95 8.18 -9.17
C GLY A 145 -18.54 8.36 -10.63
N LYS A 146 -18.25 9.59 -11.03
CA LYS A 146 -17.95 9.93 -12.43
C LYS A 146 -16.52 9.59 -12.81
N GLY A 147 -16.31 9.13 -14.05
CA GLY A 147 -14.99 8.87 -14.58
C GLY A 147 -14.90 8.87 -16.10
N LYS A 148 -13.71 9.20 -16.57
CA LYS A 148 -13.35 9.29 -17.98
C LYS A 148 -12.38 8.17 -18.34
N HIS A 149 -12.64 7.48 -19.42
CA HIS A 149 -11.72 6.55 -20.06
C HIS A 149 -11.06 7.19 -21.27
N PHE A 150 -9.82 6.81 -21.48
CA PHE A 150 -9.02 7.32 -22.59
C PHE A 150 -8.54 6.16 -23.47
N TYR A 151 -8.45 6.44 -24.76
CA TYR A 151 -7.70 5.61 -25.69
C TYR A 151 -6.19 5.79 -25.48
N ILE A 152 -5.40 4.87 -26.04
CA ILE A 152 -3.94 4.93 -25.96
C ILE A 152 -3.34 6.15 -26.69
N ASP A 153 -4.09 6.77 -27.63
CA ASP A 153 -3.73 8.00 -28.29
C ASP A 153 -4.05 9.26 -27.46
N GLY A 154 -4.67 9.08 -26.27
CA GLY A 154 -5.02 10.17 -25.34
C GLY A 154 -6.40 10.78 -25.57
N LYS A 155 -7.12 10.36 -26.60
CA LYS A 155 -8.52 10.82 -26.83
C LYS A 155 -9.46 10.20 -25.81
N ILE A 156 -10.52 10.94 -25.42
CA ILE A 156 -11.57 10.41 -24.56
C ILE A 156 -12.32 9.31 -25.32
N ARG A 157 -12.36 8.14 -24.74
CA ARG A 157 -13.12 6.99 -25.26
C ARG A 157 -14.57 7.08 -24.87
N TYR A 158 -14.84 7.36 -23.57
CA TYR A 158 -16.16 7.59 -23.00
C TYR A 158 -16.06 8.19 -21.60
N GLU A 159 -17.14 8.83 -21.17
CA GLU A 159 -17.41 9.16 -19.78
C GLU A 159 -18.56 8.30 -19.26
N ARG A 160 -18.51 7.90 -18.00
CA ARG A 160 -19.58 7.13 -17.37
C ARG A 160 -19.56 7.25 -15.86
N GLU A 161 -20.68 6.84 -15.27
CA GLU A 161 -20.79 6.72 -13.84
C GLU A 161 -20.61 5.27 -13.39
N TYR A 162 -20.05 5.10 -12.21
CA TYR A 162 -19.77 3.82 -11.58
C TYR A 162 -20.39 3.76 -10.19
N LEU A 163 -20.89 2.59 -9.79
CA LEU A 163 -21.27 2.29 -8.43
C LEU A 163 -20.61 0.96 -8.03
N ASN A 164 -19.72 1.01 -7.02
CA ASN A 164 -18.99 -0.17 -6.54
C ASN A 164 -18.27 -0.96 -7.66
N GLY A 165 -17.71 -0.26 -8.64
CA GLY A 165 -16.99 -0.83 -9.79
C GLY A 165 -17.90 -1.26 -10.96
N LYS A 166 -19.22 -1.21 -10.80
CA LYS A 166 -20.17 -1.51 -11.87
C LYS A 166 -20.57 -0.23 -12.60
N LYS A 167 -20.71 -0.31 -13.92
CA LYS A 167 -21.17 0.79 -14.78
C LYS A 167 -22.65 1.04 -14.52
N LEU A 168 -23.05 2.31 -14.32
CA LEU A 168 -24.44 2.73 -14.20
C LEU A 168 -25.01 3.19 -15.54
N SER A 169 -24.27 4.01 -16.29
CA SER A 169 -24.70 4.51 -17.59
C SER A 169 -23.53 4.63 -18.56
N GLU A 170 -23.80 4.55 -19.85
CA GLU A 170 -22.85 4.89 -20.91
C GLU A 170 -23.27 6.23 -21.53
N THR A 171 -22.51 7.28 -21.26
CA THR A 171 -22.60 8.50 -22.06
C THR A 171 -21.55 8.37 -23.17
N LYS A 172 -21.97 7.99 -24.36
CA LYS A 172 -21.11 8.05 -25.54
C LYS A 172 -20.89 9.50 -25.92
N TYR A 173 -19.67 10.00 -25.83
CA TYR A 173 -19.31 11.20 -26.57
C TYR A 173 -19.29 10.83 -28.05
N ILE A 174 -20.33 11.22 -28.78
CA ILE A 174 -20.28 11.29 -30.23
C ILE A 174 -19.34 12.48 -30.49
N ASN A 175 -18.13 12.21 -30.96
CA ASN A 175 -17.30 13.26 -31.54
C ASN A 175 -18.08 13.81 -32.73
N LEU A 176 -18.75 14.92 -32.55
CA LEU A 176 -19.15 15.80 -33.63
C LEU A 176 -17.85 16.32 -34.25
N ILE A 177 -17.37 15.59 -35.23
CA ILE A 177 -16.43 16.13 -36.21
C ILE A 177 -17.30 16.97 -37.13
N MET A 178 -17.34 18.28 -36.89
CA MET A 178 -17.61 19.24 -37.92
C MET A 178 -16.33 19.75 -38.50
#